data_9a61ca465c5e18b70c7fcdce26ca8938
#
_entry.id   9a61ca465c5e18b70c7fcdce26ca8938
#
_cell.length_a   1.000
_cell.length_b   1.000
_cell.length_c   1.000
_cell.angle_alpha   90.00
_cell.angle_beta   90.00
_cell.angle_gamma   90.00
#
_symmetry.space_group_name_H-M   'P 1'
#
loop_
_entity.id
_entity.type
_entity.pdbx_description
1 polymer ?
#
loop_
_entity_poly.entity_id
_entity_poly.type
_entity_poly.pdbx_seq_one_letter_code
_entity_poly.pdbx_strand_id
1 'polypeptide(L)'
;VKRTHLPLNALRVFDAAARHLSFTKAADELAVTPAAVGQQVRALEDTLGVVLFRRLTRNLELTPEAERALPALRQGFLQFEESVRILQDAQGSKVLTIAAPRDFTAKWLAARLADYARIHPDVRFVLAAQDGPVDFTQANLDLAIVFDGEPQEEGIHGRTLAEETMVLVGAGARVVHPLDPDGDGLTVGDAGLAIDAAALGLGSALVPATLAAGDIAAGRVAVAGEPQPSAKSYWLIAPTPQWRQAKVRALVEFLLT
;
A
#
# COMPACT_ATOMS: atom_id res chain seq x y z
N VAL A 1 35.50 -2.46 -2.78
CA VAL A 1 34.59 -1.35 -3.14
C VAL A 1 33.35 -1.46 -2.25
N LYS A 2 32.97 -0.39 -1.54
CA LYS A 2 31.73 -0.38 -0.73
C LYS A 2 30.52 -0.14 -1.64
N ARG A 3 29.38 -0.73 -1.31
CA ARG A 3 28.11 -0.61 -2.05
C ARG A 3 27.72 0.85 -2.38
N THR A 4 28.02 1.77 -1.47
CA THR A 4 27.74 3.22 -1.61
C THR A 4 28.62 3.93 -2.67
N HIS A 5 29.66 3.28 -3.17
CA HIS A 5 30.60 3.85 -4.15
C HIS A 5 30.60 3.10 -5.50
N LEU A 6 29.59 2.25 -5.74
CA LEU A 6 29.43 1.59 -7.03
C LEU A 6 28.91 2.58 -8.06
N PRO A 7 29.64 2.84 -9.17
CA PRO A 7 29.22 3.75 -10.23
C PRO A 7 28.20 3.05 -11.16
N LEU A 8 27.01 2.73 -10.66
CA LEU A 8 26.03 1.86 -11.33
C LEU A 8 25.66 2.35 -12.74
N ASN A 9 25.52 3.67 -12.94
CA ASN A 9 25.20 4.20 -14.26
C ASN A 9 26.36 3.99 -15.25
N ALA A 10 27.60 4.22 -14.83
CA ALA A 10 28.78 3.99 -15.68
C ALA A 10 29.00 2.49 -15.97
N LEU A 11 28.70 1.60 -15.01
CA LEU A 11 28.70 0.15 -15.23
C LEU A 11 27.63 -0.27 -16.24
N ARG A 12 26.43 0.32 -16.21
CA ARG A 12 25.38 0.09 -17.21
C ARG A 12 25.80 0.52 -18.62
N VAL A 13 26.45 1.68 -18.72
CA VAL A 13 26.98 2.20 -19.99
C VAL A 13 28.10 1.29 -20.51
N PHE A 14 28.99 0.80 -19.63
CA PHE A 14 30.04 -0.14 -19.97
C PHE A 14 29.46 -1.47 -20.50
N ASP A 15 28.44 -2.06 -19.83
CA ASP A 15 27.80 -3.28 -20.32
C ASP A 15 27.20 -3.13 -21.71
N ALA A 16 26.46 -2.03 -21.96
CA ALA A 16 25.89 -1.75 -23.27
C ALA A 16 26.99 -1.59 -24.34
N ALA A 17 28.06 -0.83 -24.04
CA ALA A 17 29.21 -0.65 -24.94
C ALA A 17 29.92 -1.97 -25.23
N ALA A 18 30.05 -2.85 -24.22
CA ALA A 18 30.67 -4.17 -24.34
C ALA A 18 29.84 -5.15 -25.17
N ARG A 19 28.49 -5.09 -25.08
CA ARG A 19 27.62 -5.94 -25.92
C ARG A 19 27.68 -5.56 -27.40
N HIS A 20 27.71 -4.26 -27.68
CA HIS A 20 27.73 -3.78 -29.06
C HIS A 20 29.10 -3.63 -29.66
N LEU A 21 30.17 -3.63 -28.88
CA LEU A 21 31.53 -3.20 -29.29
C LEU A 21 31.51 -1.91 -30.09
N SER A 22 30.58 -1.00 -29.72
CA SER A 22 30.32 0.26 -30.44
C SER A 22 29.68 1.29 -29.49
N PHE A 23 30.34 2.43 -29.33
CA PHE A 23 29.77 3.52 -28.53
C PHE A 23 28.53 4.17 -29.18
N THR A 24 28.45 4.14 -30.52
CA THR A 24 27.27 4.66 -31.21
C THR A 24 26.03 3.78 -30.95
N LYS A 25 26.17 2.46 -31.14
CA LYS A 25 25.05 1.53 -30.88
C LYS A 25 24.66 1.49 -29.41
N ALA A 26 25.61 1.58 -28.49
CA ALA A 26 25.33 1.70 -27.07
C ALA A 26 24.59 3.01 -26.72
N ALA A 27 24.94 4.11 -27.41
CA ALA A 27 24.27 5.39 -27.26
C ALA A 27 22.81 5.33 -27.73
N ASP A 28 22.56 4.68 -28.87
CA ASP A 28 21.21 4.45 -29.40
C ASP A 28 20.35 3.65 -28.43
N GLU A 29 20.89 2.55 -27.89
CA GLU A 29 20.21 1.70 -26.89
C GLU A 29 19.86 2.48 -25.61
N LEU A 30 20.80 3.31 -25.14
CA LEU A 30 20.66 4.04 -23.89
C LEU A 30 19.96 5.39 -24.03
N ALA A 31 19.55 5.77 -25.25
CA ALA A 31 18.96 7.07 -25.58
C ALA A 31 19.82 8.28 -25.14
N VAL A 32 21.13 8.21 -25.37
CA VAL A 32 22.11 9.25 -25.05
C VAL A 32 23.00 9.54 -26.27
N THR A 33 23.94 10.48 -26.16
CA THR A 33 24.90 10.76 -27.22
C THR A 33 26.10 9.82 -27.14
N PRO A 34 26.78 9.48 -28.29
CA PRO A 34 28.01 8.71 -28.28
C PRO A 34 29.15 9.36 -27.47
N ALA A 35 29.17 10.69 -27.41
CA ALA A 35 30.10 11.43 -26.58
C ALA A 35 29.86 11.19 -25.09
N ALA A 36 28.60 11.13 -24.65
CA ALA A 36 28.24 10.83 -23.26
C ALA A 36 28.64 9.39 -22.88
N VAL A 37 28.42 8.41 -23.77
CA VAL A 37 28.89 7.02 -23.55
C VAL A 37 30.41 7.01 -23.36
N GLY A 38 31.16 7.67 -24.27
CA GLY A 38 32.63 7.72 -24.16
C GLY A 38 33.11 8.43 -22.89
N GLN A 39 32.39 9.44 -22.41
CA GLN A 39 32.71 10.14 -21.16
C GLN A 39 32.44 9.26 -19.94
N GLN A 40 31.30 8.56 -19.89
CA GLN A 40 30.96 7.64 -18.79
C GLN A 40 31.93 6.46 -18.70
N VAL A 41 32.33 5.89 -19.84
CA VAL A 41 33.35 4.82 -19.87
C VAL A 41 34.68 5.34 -19.34
N ARG A 42 35.17 6.50 -19.78
CA ARG A 42 36.40 7.09 -19.25
C ARG A 42 36.35 7.35 -17.74
N ALA A 43 35.22 7.93 -17.27
CA ALA A 43 35.04 8.16 -15.84
C ALA A 43 35.05 6.84 -15.03
N LEU A 44 34.54 5.75 -15.61
CA LEU A 44 34.59 4.42 -15.00
C LEU A 44 36.04 3.89 -14.97
N GLU A 45 36.79 3.99 -16.09
CA GLU A 45 38.18 3.61 -16.19
C GLU A 45 39.06 4.36 -15.17
N ASP A 46 38.83 5.68 -15.04
CA ASP A 46 39.52 6.52 -14.04
C ASP A 46 39.16 6.10 -12.60
N THR A 47 37.91 5.79 -12.32
CA THR A 47 37.47 5.35 -11.00
C THR A 47 38.04 3.99 -10.62
N LEU A 48 38.16 3.07 -11.58
CA LEU A 48 38.64 1.72 -11.35
C LEU A 48 40.15 1.60 -11.49
N GLY A 49 40.82 2.56 -12.13
CA GLY A 49 42.23 2.53 -12.42
C GLY A 49 42.61 1.47 -13.49
N VAL A 50 41.67 1.09 -14.35
CA VAL A 50 41.85 0.10 -15.41
C VAL A 50 41.28 0.55 -16.73
N VAL A 51 41.90 0.21 -17.84
CA VAL A 51 41.39 0.43 -19.18
C VAL A 51 40.44 -0.71 -19.53
N LEU A 52 39.21 -0.36 -19.98
CA LEU A 52 38.19 -1.35 -20.33
C LEU A 52 38.10 -1.61 -21.83
N PHE A 53 38.42 -0.62 -22.67
CA PHE A 53 38.40 -0.75 -24.11
C PHE A 53 39.71 -0.35 -24.77
N ARG A 54 40.10 -1.11 -25.81
CA ARG A 54 41.13 -0.74 -26.77
C ARG A 54 40.49 -0.19 -28.04
N ARG A 55 40.89 1.01 -28.45
CA ARG A 55 40.41 1.63 -29.68
C ARG A 55 41.37 1.24 -30.81
N LEU A 56 40.89 0.42 -31.72
CA LEU A 56 41.56 0.13 -32.95
C LEU A 56 41.06 1.04 -34.08
N THR A 57 41.75 1.13 -35.20
CA THR A 57 41.47 2.06 -36.30
C THR A 57 40.02 1.93 -36.85
N ARG A 58 39.42 0.75 -36.69
CA ARG A 58 38.04 0.47 -37.18
C ARG A 58 37.15 -0.28 -36.20
N ASN A 59 37.67 -0.67 -35.04
CA ASN A 59 36.99 -1.52 -34.08
C ASN A 59 37.20 -1.03 -32.65
N LEU A 60 36.26 -1.35 -31.79
CA LEU A 60 36.33 -1.26 -30.34
C LEU A 60 36.50 -2.70 -29.80
N GLU A 61 37.50 -2.94 -29.01
CA GLU A 61 37.77 -4.26 -28.39
C GLU A 61 37.80 -4.12 -26.87
N LEU A 62 37.40 -5.18 -26.18
CA LEU A 62 37.53 -5.27 -24.73
C LEU A 62 38.98 -5.58 -24.34
N THR A 63 39.37 -5.11 -23.17
CA THR A 63 40.62 -5.60 -22.54
C THR A 63 40.36 -6.95 -21.85
N PRO A 64 41.40 -7.76 -21.62
CA PRO A 64 41.26 -9.04 -20.90
C PRO A 64 40.68 -8.87 -19.49
N GLU A 65 40.94 -7.73 -18.84
CA GLU A 65 40.36 -7.35 -17.54
C GLU A 65 38.85 -7.12 -17.65
N ALA A 66 38.42 -6.39 -18.68
CA ALA A 66 37.03 -6.13 -18.97
C ALA A 66 36.26 -7.41 -19.30
N GLU A 67 36.82 -8.27 -20.17
CA GLU A 67 36.22 -9.56 -20.53
C GLU A 67 35.98 -10.45 -19.30
N ARG A 68 36.96 -10.53 -18.39
CA ARG A 68 36.86 -11.34 -17.16
C ARG A 68 35.80 -10.77 -16.18
N ALA A 69 35.59 -9.46 -16.16
CA ALA A 69 34.66 -8.82 -15.26
C ALA A 69 33.18 -8.86 -15.74
N LEU A 70 32.97 -8.92 -17.07
CA LEU A 70 31.63 -8.85 -17.68
C LEU A 70 30.62 -9.91 -17.19
N PRO A 71 30.99 -11.20 -17.03
CA PRO A 71 30.04 -12.21 -16.54
C PRO A 71 29.47 -11.87 -15.16
N ALA A 72 30.34 -11.43 -14.24
CA ALA A 72 29.90 -11.02 -12.90
C ALA A 72 29.04 -9.75 -12.93
N LEU A 73 29.38 -8.78 -13.79
CA LEU A 73 28.60 -7.55 -13.98
C LEU A 73 27.19 -7.86 -14.52
N ARG A 74 27.09 -8.70 -15.54
CA ARG A 74 25.81 -9.11 -16.14
C ARG A 74 24.95 -9.87 -15.16
N GLN A 75 25.54 -10.77 -14.39
CA GLN A 75 24.80 -11.46 -13.32
C GLN A 75 24.28 -10.48 -12.28
N GLY A 76 25.05 -9.45 -11.92
CA GLY A 76 24.59 -8.38 -11.03
C GLY A 76 23.38 -7.62 -11.57
N PHE A 77 23.41 -7.25 -12.86
CA PHE A 77 22.24 -6.60 -13.49
C PHE A 77 21.01 -7.50 -13.55
N LEU A 78 21.17 -8.79 -13.86
CA LEU A 78 20.05 -9.75 -13.80
C LEU A 78 19.42 -9.83 -12.40
N GLN A 79 20.23 -9.72 -11.33
CA GLN A 79 19.70 -9.66 -9.95
C GLN A 79 18.96 -8.36 -9.67
N PHE A 80 19.40 -7.23 -10.23
CA PHE A 80 18.64 -5.97 -10.14
C PHE A 80 17.34 -6.05 -10.90
N GLU A 81 17.32 -6.58 -12.12
CA GLU A 81 16.11 -6.79 -12.92
C GLU A 81 15.12 -7.71 -12.19
N GLU A 82 15.59 -8.81 -11.62
CA GLU A 82 14.78 -9.71 -10.80
C GLU A 82 14.20 -9.00 -9.57
N SER A 83 15.01 -8.17 -8.89
CA SER A 83 14.54 -7.39 -7.74
C SER A 83 13.44 -6.41 -8.15
N VAL A 84 13.60 -5.71 -9.29
CA VAL A 84 12.57 -4.82 -9.83
C VAL A 84 11.32 -5.60 -10.21
N ARG A 85 11.47 -6.78 -10.84
CA ARG A 85 10.35 -7.66 -11.20
C ARG A 85 9.57 -8.11 -9.97
N ILE A 86 10.26 -8.56 -8.91
CA ILE A 86 9.62 -8.94 -7.63
C ILE A 86 8.84 -7.78 -7.03
N LEU A 87 9.42 -6.55 -7.05
CA LEU A 87 8.74 -5.36 -6.56
C LEU A 87 7.51 -4.98 -7.41
N GLN A 88 7.58 -5.19 -8.73
CA GLN A 88 6.46 -4.95 -9.65
C GLN A 88 5.38 -6.03 -9.54
N ASP A 89 5.77 -7.29 -9.36
CA ASP A 89 4.84 -8.42 -9.15
C ASP A 89 4.05 -8.25 -7.85
N ALA A 90 4.66 -7.67 -6.82
CA ALA A 90 3.96 -7.29 -5.59
C ALA A 90 2.85 -6.25 -5.84
N GLN A 91 3.01 -5.37 -6.84
CA GLN A 91 1.97 -4.43 -7.27
C GLN A 91 0.89 -5.09 -8.15
N GLY A 92 1.23 -6.15 -8.88
CA GLY A 92 0.30 -6.97 -9.67
C GLY A 92 -0.43 -8.04 -8.84
N SER A 93 -0.10 -8.19 -7.56
CA SER A 93 -0.77 -9.14 -6.66
C SER A 93 -2.26 -8.82 -6.57
N LYS A 94 -3.09 -9.83 -6.81
CA LYS A 94 -4.54 -9.78 -6.61
C LYS A 94 -4.94 -9.96 -5.13
N VAL A 95 -3.98 -9.96 -4.23
CA VAL A 95 -4.19 -9.91 -2.80
C VAL A 95 -4.33 -8.44 -2.37
N LEU A 96 -5.36 -8.15 -1.60
CA LEU A 96 -5.60 -6.87 -0.95
C LEU A 96 -5.48 -7.07 0.56
N THR A 97 -4.47 -6.44 1.16
CA THR A 97 -4.28 -6.45 2.61
C THR A 97 -4.90 -5.19 3.19
N ILE A 98 -5.93 -5.36 4.02
CA ILE A 98 -6.74 -4.29 4.57
C ILE A 98 -6.67 -4.33 6.10
N ALA A 99 -6.28 -3.22 6.72
CA ALA A 99 -6.41 -3.03 8.15
C ALA A 99 -7.71 -2.30 8.46
N ALA A 100 -8.46 -2.77 9.45
CA ALA A 100 -9.70 -2.13 9.87
C ALA A 100 -10.04 -2.47 11.33
N PRO A 101 -10.85 -1.65 12.04
CA PRO A 101 -11.39 -2.01 13.33
C PRO A 101 -12.18 -3.32 13.26
N ARG A 102 -12.09 -4.14 14.31
CA ARG A 102 -12.71 -5.49 14.32
C ARG A 102 -14.21 -5.42 14.17
N ASP A 103 -14.82 -4.53 14.91
CA ASP A 103 -16.26 -4.29 14.90
C ASP A 103 -16.73 -3.82 13.53
N PHE A 104 -16.03 -2.87 12.91
CA PHE A 104 -16.33 -2.40 11.56
C PHE A 104 -16.16 -3.52 10.53
N THR A 105 -15.11 -4.33 10.67
CA THR A 105 -14.90 -5.50 9.80
C THR A 105 -16.08 -6.47 9.90
N ALA A 106 -16.52 -6.80 11.12
CA ALA A 106 -17.59 -7.76 11.36
C ALA A 106 -18.97 -7.23 10.95
N LYS A 107 -19.27 -5.97 11.26
CA LYS A 107 -20.60 -5.41 11.10
C LYS A 107 -20.88 -4.83 9.71
N TRP A 108 -19.83 -4.39 8.99
CA TRP A 108 -20.01 -3.70 7.71
C TRP A 108 -19.09 -4.25 6.59
N LEU A 109 -17.77 -4.27 6.82
CA LEU A 109 -16.79 -4.49 5.76
C LEU A 109 -16.88 -5.88 5.16
N ALA A 110 -17.03 -6.92 5.97
CA ALA A 110 -17.02 -8.33 5.50
C ALA A 110 -18.13 -8.59 4.46
N ALA A 111 -19.33 -8.03 4.66
CA ALA A 111 -20.42 -8.16 3.69
C ALA A 111 -20.09 -7.46 2.35
N ARG A 112 -19.53 -6.26 2.41
CA ARG A 112 -19.10 -5.50 1.22
C ARG A 112 -17.99 -6.21 0.45
N LEU A 113 -17.01 -6.80 1.17
CA LEU A 113 -15.94 -7.58 0.53
C LEU A 113 -16.46 -8.88 -0.10
N ALA A 114 -17.48 -9.51 0.50
CA ALA A 114 -18.14 -10.67 -0.11
C ALA A 114 -18.84 -10.29 -1.43
N ASP A 115 -19.47 -9.11 -1.48
CA ASP A 115 -20.07 -8.59 -2.71
C ASP A 115 -19.01 -8.27 -3.77
N TYR A 116 -17.90 -7.64 -3.38
CA TYR A 116 -16.78 -7.38 -4.26
C TYR A 116 -16.16 -8.67 -4.82
N ALA A 117 -15.97 -9.69 -3.99
CA ALA A 117 -15.42 -10.98 -4.40
C ALA A 117 -16.29 -11.72 -5.43
N ARG A 118 -17.62 -11.51 -5.42
CA ARG A 118 -18.51 -12.07 -6.46
C ARG A 118 -18.27 -11.47 -7.83
N ILE A 119 -17.88 -10.20 -7.89
CA ILE A 119 -17.57 -9.47 -9.13
C ILE A 119 -16.13 -9.73 -9.57
N HIS A 120 -15.21 -9.90 -8.59
CA HIS A 120 -13.78 -10.09 -8.79
C HIS A 120 -13.30 -11.41 -8.14
N PRO A 121 -13.62 -12.59 -8.69
CA PRO A 121 -13.39 -13.88 -8.04
C PRO A 121 -11.92 -14.26 -7.87
N ASP A 122 -11.04 -13.59 -8.56
CA ASP A 122 -9.59 -13.77 -8.50
C ASP A 122 -8.89 -12.90 -7.43
N VAL A 123 -9.62 -11.96 -6.81
CA VAL A 123 -9.12 -11.16 -5.70
C VAL A 123 -9.20 -11.94 -4.39
N ARG A 124 -8.15 -11.85 -3.60
CA ARG A 124 -8.08 -12.39 -2.24
C ARG A 124 -7.88 -11.28 -1.24
N PHE A 125 -8.53 -11.38 -0.08
CA PHE A 125 -8.39 -10.42 1.00
C PHE A 125 -7.59 -11.01 2.15
N VAL A 126 -6.73 -10.17 2.74
CA VAL A 126 -6.10 -10.39 4.04
C VAL A 126 -6.58 -9.27 4.94
N LEU A 127 -7.30 -9.62 6.00
CA LEU A 127 -7.85 -8.64 6.94
C LEU A 127 -7.02 -8.64 8.21
N ALA A 128 -6.49 -7.48 8.58
CA ALA A 128 -5.78 -7.24 9.82
C ALA A 128 -6.66 -6.40 10.75
N ALA A 129 -6.82 -6.85 12.00
CA ALA A 129 -7.49 -6.04 13.00
C ALA A 129 -6.57 -4.88 13.42
N GLN A 130 -7.11 -3.65 13.42
CA GLN A 130 -6.37 -2.45 13.77
C GLN A 130 -7.27 -1.50 14.56
N ASP A 131 -7.02 -1.43 15.86
CA ASP A 131 -7.81 -0.61 16.80
C ASP A 131 -7.01 0.63 17.28
N GLY A 132 -5.90 0.96 16.64
CA GLY A 132 -5.00 2.08 16.98
C GLY A 132 -4.38 2.74 15.74
N PRO A 133 -3.34 3.56 15.91
CA PRO A 133 -2.64 4.19 14.80
C PRO A 133 -2.16 3.18 13.76
N VAL A 134 -2.33 3.51 12.48
CA VAL A 134 -1.93 2.64 11.37
C VAL A 134 -0.47 2.90 11.00
N ASP A 135 0.33 1.83 10.96
CA ASP A 135 1.69 1.88 10.45
C ASP A 135 1.79 1.10 9.14
N PHE A 136 1.79 1.80 8.03
CA PHE A 136 1.89 1.21 6.70
C PHE A 136 3.26 0.59 6.39
N THR A 137 4.28 0.82 7.24
CA THR A 137 5.63 0.28 7.02
C THR A 137 5.78 -1.16 7.52
N GLN A 138 4.97 -1.57 8.48
CA GLN A 138 5.13 -2.86 9.17
C GLN A 138 4.42 -4.04 8.51
N ALA A 139 3.40 -3.84 7.67
CA ALA A 139 2.48 -4.92 7.32
C ALA A 139 2.16 -5.08 5.82
N ASN A 140 2.89 -4.46 4.89
CA ASN A 140 2.52 -4.46 3.47
C ASN A 140 1.03 -4.15 3.24
N LEU A 141 0.48 -3.21 4.00
CA LEU A 141 -0.91 -2.80 3.90
C LEU A 141 -1.17 -2.10 2.57
N ASP A 142 -2.22 -2.51 1.90
CA ASP A 142 -2.72 -1.84 0.69
C ASP A 142 -3.67 -0.69 1.05
N LEU A 143 -4.49 -0.89 2.09
CA LEU A 143 -5.53 0.03 2.52
C LEU A 143 -5.74 -0.11 4.03
N ALA A 144 -6.04 1.00 4.70
CA ALA A 144 -6.56 0.95 6.06
C ALA A 144 -7.90 1.69 6.17
N ILE A 145 -8.72 1.26 7.12
CA ILE A 145 -9.97 1.92 7.49
C ILE A 145 -9.84 2.36 8.93
N VAL A 146 -10.08 3.63 9.18
CA VAL A 146 -9.99 4.24 10.51
C VAL A 146 -11.25 5.02 10.82
N PHE A 147 -11.63 5.09 12.10
CA PHE A 147 -12.69 5.97 12.58
C PHE A 147 -12.07 7.19 13.25
N ASP A 148 -11.89 8.26 12.46
CA ASP A 148 -11.24 9.48 12.92
C ASP A 148 -11.67 10.73 12.12
N GLY A 149 -11.02 11.88 12.38
CA GLY A 149 -11.09 13.07 11.54
C GLY A 149 -10.39 12.85 10.20
N GLU A 150 -10.44 13.86 9.34
CA GLU A 150 -9.75 13.85 8.05
C GLU A 150 -8.25 13.65 8.25
N PRO A 151 -7.61 12.70 7.51
CA PRO A 151 -6.17 12.46 7.63
C PRO A 151 -5.37 13.72 7.21
N GLN A 152 -4.43 14.13 8.06
CA GLN A 152 -3.59 15.32 7.85
C GLN A 152 -2.12 14.97 7.55
N GLU A 153 -1.75 13.69 7.54
CA GLU A 153 -0.38 13.25 7.34
C GLU A 153 0.05 13.43 5.87
N GLU A 154 1.23 14.01 5.66
CA GLU A 154 1.80 14.18 4.33
C GLU A 154 2.04 12.83 3.65
N GLY A 155 1.56 12.69 2.42
CA GLY A 155 1.70 11.45 1.65
C GLY A 155 0.64 10.38 1.92
N ILE A 156 -0.27 10.60 2.89
CA ILE A 156 -1.45 9.76 3.11
C ILE A 156 -2.65 10.37 2.37
N HIS A 157 -3.32 9.55 1.58
CA HIS A 157 -4.57 9.89 0.92
C HIS A 157 -5.73 9.27 1.67
N GLY A 158 -6.84 10.01 1.75
CA GLY A 158 -8.04 9.56 2.43
C GLY A 158 -9.32 9.85 1.63
N ARG A 159 -10.29 8.96 1.74
CA ARG A 159 -11.67 9.15 1.30
C ARG A 159 -12.60 8.72 2.44
N THR A 160 -13.50 9.59 2.83
CA THR A 160 -14.54 9.23 3.79
C THR A 160 -15.60 8.35 3.14
N LEU A 161 -16.12 7.38 3.89
CA LEU A 161 -17.24 6.55 3.43
C LEU A 161 -18.53 7.38 3.32
N ALA A 162 -18.80 8.18 4.36
CA ALA A 162 -19.93 9.11 4.43
C ALA A 162 -19.71 10.07 5.61
N GLU A 163 -20.50 11.14 5.67
CA GLU A 163 -20.66 11.89 6.91
C GLU A 163 -21.33 10.98 7.95
N GLU A 164 -20.70 10.85 9.12
CA GLU A 164 -21.15 9.89 10.14
C GLU A 164 -22.03 10.56 11.18
N THR A 165 -23.00 9.82 11.68
CA THR A 165 -23.83 10.20 12.82
C THR A 165 -23.73 9.14 13.91
N MET A 166 -23.87 9.57 15.16
CA MET A 166 -24.02 8.67 16.30
C MET A 166 -25.50 8.41 16.55
N VAL A 167 -25.86 7.15 16.68
CA VAL A 167 -27.24 6.72 17.00
C VAL A 167 -27.25 5.97 18.32
N LEU A 168 -28.25 6.27 19.15
CA LEU A 168 -28.53 5.49 20.35
C LEU A 168 -29.39 4.30 19.96
N VAL A 169 -28.94 3.07 20.24
CA VAL A 169 -29.70 1.85 19.98
C VAL A 169 -29.98 1.09 21.28
N GLY A 170 -31.10 0.36 21.34
CA GLY A 170 -31.52 -0.38 22.54
C GLY A 170 -32.19 0.51 23.59
N ALA A 171 -32.26 0.01 24.85
CA ALA A 171 -32.88 0.69 25.96
C ALA A 171 -32.20 0.29 27.29
N GLY A 172 -32.33 1.15 28.31
CA GLY A 172 -31.76 0.92 29.64
C GLY A 172 -30.46 1.64 29.89
N ALA A 173 -29.66 1.15 30.85
CA ALA A 173 -28.35 1.72 31.20
C ALA A 173 -27.41 1.76 30.00
N ARG A 174 -26.59 2.81 29.91
CA ARG A 174 -25.74 3.05 28.74
C ARG A 174 -24.47 2.19 28.78
N VAL A 175 -24.29 1.37 27.78
CA VAL A 175 -23.10 0.50 27.63
C VAL A 175 -21.87 1.37 27.36
N VAL A 176 -20.80 1.11 28.12
CA VAL A 176 -19.49 1.79 28.01
C VAL A 176 -18.63 1.10 26.97
N HIS A 177 -18.08 1.85 26.05
CA HIS A 177 -17.11 1.36 25.06
C HIS A 177 -16.18 2.50 24.58
N PRO A 178 -15.08 2.23 23.84
CA PRO A 178 -14.07 3.26 23.52
C PRO A 178 -14.57 4.50 22.78
N LEU A 179 -15.68 4.39 22.03
CA LEU A 179 -16.28 5.55 21.32
C LEU A 179 -17.31 6.30 22.17
N ASP A 180 -17.74 5.71 23.31
CA ASP A 180 -18.67 6.29 24.27
C ASP A 180 -18.30 5.85 25.70
N PRO A 181 -17.32 6.52 26.32
CA PRO A 181 -16.81 6.16 27.65
C PRO A 181 -17.69 6.61 28.82
N ASP A 182 -18.68 7.49 28.56
CA ASP A 182 -19.46 8.16 29.60
C ASP A 182 -20.74 7.39 30.01
N GLY A 183 -20.82 6.10 29.72
CA GLY A 183 -21.93 5.24 30.13
C GLY A 183 -21.88 4.82 31.60
N ASP A 184 -22.98 4.26 32.09
CA ASP A 184 -23.16 3.77 33.47
C ASP A 184 -23.52 2.28 33.55
N GLY A 185 -23.53 1.59 32.41
CA GLY A 185 -23.89 0.18 32.28
C GLY A 185 -22.70 -0.76 32.10
N LEU A 186 -22.93 -1.84 31.34
CA LEU A 186 -21.94 -2.83 30.96
C LEU A 186 -20.77 -2.18 30.21
N THR A 187 -19.52 -2.56 30.53
CA THR A 187 -18.33 -2.13 29.79
C THR A 187 -17.89 -3.22 28.81
N VAL A 188 -17.67 -2.83 27.54
CA VAL A 188 -17.23 -3.73 26.45
C VAL A 188 -16.04 -3.16 25.69
N GLY A 189 -15.36 -4.00 24.91
CA GLY A 189 -14.12 -3.65 24.23
C GLY A 189 -14.26 -2.81 22.96
N ASP A 190 -15.43 -2.83 22.31
CA ASP A 190 -15.69 -2.09 21.06
C ASP A 190 -17.18 -1.78 20.88
N ALA A 191 -17.50 -0.92 19.90
CA ALA A 191 -18.87 -0.50 19.63
C ALA A 191 -19.73 -1.63 19.03
N GLY A 192 -19.15 -2.58 18.33
CA GLY A 192 -19.87 -3.75 17.80
C GLY A 192 -20.40 -4.62 18.91
N LEU A 193 -19.59 -4.88 19.95
CA LEU A 193 -20.04 -5.57 21.18
C LEU A 193 -21.09 -4.78 21.94
N ALA A 194 -21.03 -3.43 21.91
CA ALA A 194 -22.08 -2.61 22.52
C ALA A 194 -23.41 -2.74 21.77
N ILE A 195 -23.41 -2.82 20.44
CA ILE A 195 -24.60 -3.11 19.65
C ILE A 195 -25.17 -4.49 19.99
N ASP A 196 -24.30 -5.50 20.10
CA ASP A 196 -24.73 -6.87 20.44
C ASP A 196 -25.31 -6.93 21.86
N ALA A 197 -24.72 -6.21 22.83
CA ALA A 197 -25.28 -6.08 24.18
C ALA A 197 -26.66 -5.41 24.16
N ALA A 198 -26.83 -4.35 23.37
CA ALA A 198 -28.14 -3.70 23.20
C ALA A 198 -29.17 -4.65 22.57
N ALA A 199 -28.79 -5.43 21.56
CA ALA A 199 -29.64 -6.44 20.93
C ALA A 199 -30.10 -7.55 21.89
N LEU A 200 -29.28 -7.86 22.91
CA LEU A 200 -29.60 -8.81 23.96
C LEU A 200 -30.37 -8.19 25.14
N GLY A 201 -30.69 -6.90 25.08
CA GLY A 201 -31.41 -6.20 26.15
C GLY A 201 -30.56 -5.86 27.38
N LEU A 202 -29.22 -5.86 27.26
CA LEU A 202 -28.28 -5.58 28.35
C LEU A 202 -28.03 -4.07 28.56
N GLY A 203 -28.64 -3.21 27.75
CA GLY A 203 -28.53 -1.77 27.86
C GLY A 203 -28.80 -1.04 26.54
N SER A 204 -28.45 0.24 26.49
CA SER A 204 -28.43 1.04 25.26
C SER A 204 -27.01 1.39 24.87
N ALA A 205 -26.74 1.59 23.57
CA ALA A 205 -25.42 1.93 23.05
C ALA A 205 -25.46 3.13 22.11
N LEU A 206 -24.59 4.12 22.33
CA LEU A 206 -24.39 5.24 21.41
C LEU A 206 -23.24 4.90 20.46
N VAL A 207 -23.56 4.63 19.20
CA VAL A 207 -22.63 4.03 18.23
C VAL A 207 -22.74 4.71 16.87
N PRO A 208 -21.70 4.60 16.01
CA PRO A 208 -21.80 5.06 14.62
C PRO A 208 -22.97 4.39 13.89
N ALA A 209 -23.77 5.20 13.17
CA ALA A 209 -24.94 4.70 12.44
C ALA A 209 -24.54 3.66 11.38
N THR A 210 -23.42 3.87 10.69
CA THR A 210 -22.86 2.90 9.72
C THR A 210 -22.66 1.52 10.36
N LEU A 211 -22.16 1.48 11.60
CA LEU A 211 -21.90 0.24 12.31
C LEU A 211 -23.19 -0.48 12.72
N ALA A 212 -24.20 0.26 13.13
CA ALA A 212 -25.49 -0.26 13.57
C ALA A 212 -26.45 -0.60 12.42
N ALA A 213 -26.20 -0.10 11.20
CA ALA A 213 -27.14 -0.15 10.09
C ALA A 213 -27.68 -1.56 9.80
N GLY A 214 -26.81 -2.57 9.80
CA GLY A 214 -27.20 -3.96 9.57
C GLY A 214 -28.10 -4.53 10.67
N ASP A 215 -27.81 -4.20 11.93
CA ASP A 215 -28.58 -4.64 13.08
C ASP A 215 -29.96 -3.96 13.15
N ILE A 216 -30.01 -2.66 12.78
CA ILE A 216 -31.27 -1.90 12.67
C ILE A 216 -32.13 -2.48 11.54
N ALA A 217 -31.55 -2.70 10.34
CA ALA A 217 -32.27 -3.25 9.20
C ALA A 217 -32.81 -4.66 9.44
N ALA A 218 -32.08 -5.47 10.21
CA ALA A 218 -32.49 -6.81 10.64
C ALA A 218 -33.50 -6.80 11.82
N GLY A 219 -33.84 -5.63 12.36
CA GLY A 219 -34.74 -5.50 13.52
C GLY A 219 -34.16 -6.04 14.83
N ARG A 220 -32.84 -6.23 14.92
CA ARG A 220 -32.17 -6.70 16.16
C ARG A 220 -32.07 -5.61 17.22
N VAL A 221 -31.94 -4.37 16.80
CA VAL A 221 -31.97 -3.20 17.68
C VAL A 221 -32.89 -2.13 17.09
N ALA A 222 -33.47 -1.29 17.94
CA ALA A 222 -34.22 -0.12 17.56
C ALA A 222 -33.46 1.15 17.92
N VAL A 223 -33.56 2.17 17.06
CA VAL A 223 -33.02 3.50 17.34
C VAL A 223 -33.87 4.20 18.41
N ALA A 224 -33.19 4.74 19.42
CA ALA A 224 -33.79 5.49 20.51
C ALA A 224 -33.31 6.96 20.43
N GLY A 225 -34.21 7.87 20.14
CA GLY A 225 -33.92 9.32 20.01
C GLY A 225 -33.41 9.77 18.66
N GLU A 226 -32.97 11.01 18.60
CA GLU A 226 -32.50 11.64 17.36
C GLU A 226 -31.01 11.34 17.12
N PRO A 227 -30.58 11.05 15.87
CA PRO A 227 -29.18 10.93 15.52
C PRO A 227 -28.42 12.23 15.82
N GLN A 228 -27.15 12.07 16.27
CA GLN A 228 -26.27 13.19 16.59
C GLN A 228 -25.13 13.26 15.55
N PRO A 229 -24.76 14.45 15.07
CA PRO A 229 -23.58 14.57 14.20
C PRO A 229 -22.32 14.05 14.89
N SER A 230 -21.49 13.31 14.15
CA SER A 230 -20.18 12.86 14.63
C SER A 230 -19.07 13.77 14.10
N ALA A 231 -18.12 14.13 14.94
CA ALA A 231 -16.89 14.82 14.49
C ALA A 231 -15.91 13.88 13.77
N LYS A 232 -16.15 12.57 13.85
CA LYS A 232 -15.32 11.52 13.23
C LYS A 232 -16.14 10.74 12.22
N SER A 233 -15.47 10.19 11.21
CA SER A 233 -16.07 9.34 10.19
C SER A 233 -15.16 8.15 9.89
N TYR A 234 -15.70 7.15 9.17
CA TYR A 234 -14.85 6.08 8.64
C TYR A 234 -14.14 6.56 7.38
N TRP A 235 -12.80 6.55 7.46
CA TRP A 235 -11.92 6.94 6.37
C TRP A 235 -11.21 5.73 5.79
N LEU A 236 -11.21 5.63 4.46
CA LEU A 236 -10.35 4.75 3.69
C LEU A 236 -9.04 5.49 3.45
N ILE A 237 -7.92 5.00 4.00
CA ILE A 237 -6.63 5.68 3.92
C ILE A 237 -5.54 4.77 3.35
N ALA A 238 -4.65 5.35 2.56
CA ALA A 238 -3.43 4.67 2.10
C ALA A 238 -2.35 5.67 1.71
N PRO A 239 -1.05 5.29 1.77
CA PRO A 239 0.04 6.09 1.23
C PRO A 239 -0.05 6.25 -0.29
N THR A 240 0.59 7.29 -0.82
CA THR A 240 0.58 7.62 -2.26
C THR A 240 0.88 6.42 -3.17
N PRO A 241 1.90 5.56 -2.91
CA PRO A 241 2.18 4.42 -3.78
C PRO A 241 1.02 3.43 -3.85
N GLN A 242 0.43 3.07 -2.71
CA GLN A 242 -0.71 2.14 -2.63
C GLN A 242 -1.97 2.75 -3.23
N TRP A 243 -2.24 4.03 -2.95
CA TRP A 243 -3.40 4.76 -3.47
C TRP A 243 -3.45 4.79 -5.00
N ARG A 244 -2.29 4.79 -5.68
CA ARG A 244 -2.19 4.78 -7.15
C ARG A 244 -2.43 3.40 -7.78
N GLN A 245 -2.39 2.33 -7.01
CA GLN A 245 -2.60 0.97 -7.52
C GLN A 245 -4.04 0.78 -8.00
N ALA A 246 -4.20 0.16 -9.17
CA ALA A 246 -5.52 -0.06 -9.77
C ALA A 246 -6.44 -0.90 -8.86
N LYS A 247 -5.88 -1.92 -8.17
CA LYS A 247 -6.62 -2.79 -7.24
C LYS A 247 -7.19 -2.02 -6.04
N VAL A 248 -6.41 -1.06 -5.49
CA VAL A 248 -6.84 -0.23 -4.35
C VAL A 248 -7.92 0.74 -4.78
N ARG A 249 -7.71 1.45 -5.89
CA ARG A 249 -8.72 2.38 -6.44
C ARG A 249 -10.05 1.70 -6.74
N ALA A 250 -10.00 0.53 -7.38
CA ALA A 250 -11.20 -0.23 -7.71
C ALA A 250 -11.98 -0.64 -6.45
N LEU A 251 -11.28 -1.09 -5.40
CA LEU A 251 -11.92 -1.41 -4.12
C LEU A 251 -12.48 -0.15 -3.45
N VAL A 252 -11.71 0.94 -3.39
CA VAL A 252 -12.17 2.20 -2.78
C VAL A 252 -13.43 2.72 -3.48
N GLU A 253 -13.44 2.76 -4.81
CA GLU A 253 -14.62 3.17 -5.59
C GLU A 253 -15.84 2.29 -5.29
N PHE A 254 -15.64 0.97 -5.20
CA PHE A 254 -16.71 0.04 -4.86
C PHE A 254 -17.25 0.25 -3.43
N LEU A 255 -16.39 0.49 -2.45
CA LEU A 255 -16.82 0.70 -1.06
C LEU A 255 -17.55 2.02 -0.84
N LEU A 256 -17.39 2.99 -1.75
CA LEU A 256 -18.06 4.30 -1.71
C LEU A 256 -19.43 4.30 -2.41
N THR A 257 -19.82 3.19 -3.07
CA THR A 257 -21.14 3.00 -3.69
C THR A 257 -22.08 2.25 -2.75
#